data_6256174c4615b4bb7edf4c99bccf6056
#
_entry.id   6256174c4615b4bb7edf4c99bccf6056
#
_cell.length_a   1.000
_cell.length_b   1.000
_cell.length_c   1.000
_cell.angle_alpha   90.00
_cell.angle_beta   90.00
_cell.angle_gamma   90.00
#
_symmetry.space_group_name_H-M   'P 1'
#
loop_
_entity.id
_entity.type
_entity.pdbx_description
1 polymer ?
#
loop_
_entity_poly.entity_id
_entity_poly.type
_entity_poly.pdbx_seq_one_letter_code
_entity_poly.pdbx_strand_id
1 'polypeptide(L)'
;MDLLELTKALIDIPSVSENEREVGFFLRDYLENLGWTVEMQAVSANQNNVIAYLNESPKVFFSTHMDTVPPFIAANEDETKIYGRGACDAKGIIASQIFAAENLRKQNIKDIGLLFTVDEEQGSAGARAANLHSIAKSCEFMINGEPTDNDLAIGSKGSLRFFIKTTGKAAHSAYPETGESAIEKLLDILQDVRRIEFPANEFFGETTCNIGLINGGLKTNIVAPEAEAGMHIRLTSDEKPILEMLEKTIDGRGRIEISSIARPVKMLAVENFRRKVVRFTTDIPHLSNWGTPLLLGAGSILVAHTKNEFVPKSELTEAVELYVNLAKKLLATENTKKSEKTI
;
A
#
# COMPACT_ATOMS: atom_id res chain seq x y z
N MET A 1 -2.28 -27.82 1.34
CA MET A 1 -1.33 -27.10 0.45
C MET A 1 -0.11 -26.71 1.27
N ASP A 2 1.08 -26.82 0.69
CA ASP A 2 2.28 -26.21 1.25
C ASP A 2 2.34 -24.70 0.92
N LEU A 3 3.38 -24.02 1.40
CA LEU A 3 3.54 -22.57 1.22
C LEU A 3 3.56 -22.14 -0.25
N LEU A 4 4.30 -22.88 -1.08
CA LEU A 4 4.47 -22.54 -2.49
C LEU A 4 3.19 -22.86 -3.30
N GLU A 5 2.51 -23.95 -2.95
CA GLU A 5 1.20 -24.31 -3.52
C GLU A 5 0.13 -23.26 -3.20
N LEU A 6 0.06 -22.79 -1.93
CA LEU A 6 -0.88 -21.75 -1.54
C LEU A 6 -0.57 -20.43 -2.26
N THR A 7 0.72 -20.06 -2.38
CA THR A 7 1.13 -18.86 -3.11
C THR A 7 0.65 -18.90 -4.56
N LYS A 8 0.88 -20.02 -5.27
CA LYS A 8 0.44 -20.18 -6.67
C LYS A 8 -1.08 -20.18 -6.78
N ALA A 9 -1.79 -20.88 -5.89
CA ALA A 9 -3.25 -20.90 -5.88
C ALA A 9 -3.85 -19.48 -5.71
N LEU A 10 -3.28 -18.66 -4.82
CA LEU A 10 -3.69 -17.27 -4.65
C LEU A 10 -3.42 -16.43 -5.90
N ILE A 11 -2.25 -16.58 -6.53
CA ILE A 11 -1.89 -15.86 -7.75
C ILE A 11 -2.87 -16.18 -8.89
N ASP A 12 -3.27 -17.44 -9.03
CA ASP A 12 -4.15 -17.91 -10.11
C ASP A 12 -5.62 -17.47 -9.95
N ILE A 13 -5.99 -16.89 -8.82
CA ILE A 13 -7.30 -16.24 -8.64
C ILE A 13 -7.18 -14.78 -9.06
N PRO A 14 -7.82 -14.33 -10.16
CA PRO A 14 -7.83 -12.92 -10.54
C PRO A 14 -8.44 -12.05 -9.43
N SER A 15 -7.75 -10.99 -9.04
CA SER A 15 -8.21 -10.05 -8.03
C SER A 15 -7.73 -8.63 -8.33
N VAL A 16 -7.86 -8.20 -9.59
CA VAL A 16 -7.63 -6.78 -9.93
C VAL A 16 -8.58 -5.94 -9.11
N SER A 17 -8.09 -4.82 -8.55
CA SER A 17 -8.86 -3.92 -7.66
C SER A 17 -10.29 -3.71 -8.15
N GLU A 18 -11.25 -3.69 -7.26
CA GLU A 18 -12.71 -3.74 -7.43
C GLU A 18 -13.28 -5.17 -7.73
N ASN A 19 -12.45 -6.20 -7.90
CA ASN A 19 -12.88 -7.57 -8.23
C ASN A 19 -12.23 -8.64 -7.33
N GLU A 20 -12.11 -8.39 -6.02
CA GLU A 20 -11.43 -9.25 -5.07
C GLU A 20 -12.33 -10.34 -4.44
N ARG A 21 -13.59 -10.43 -4.88
CA ARG A 21 -14.59 -11.32 -4.30
C ARG A 21 -14.14 -12.78 -4.21
N GLU A 22 -13.61 -13.31 -5.31
CA GLU A 22 -13.25 -14.73 -5.40
C GLU A 22 -12.05 -15.08 -4.50
N VAL A 23 -11.02 -14.21 -4.46
CA VAL A 23 -9.88 -14.44 -3.55
C VAL A 23 -10.29 -14.32 -2.10
N GLY A 24 -11.20 -13.41 -1.76
CA GLY A 24 -11.76 -13.28 -0.42
C GLY A 24 -12.51 -14.55 0.01
N PHE A 25 -13.35 -15.13 -0.85
CA PHE A 25 -14.05 -16.40 -0.55
C PHE A 25 -13.09 -17.57 -0.45
N PHE A 26 -12.10 -17.66 -1.32
CA PHE A 26 -11.06 -18.69 -1.20
C PHE A 26 -10.33 -18.61 0.14
N LEU A 27 -9.93 -17.42 0.58
CA LEU A 27 -9.25 -17.22 1.86
C LEU A 27 -10.15 -17.56 3.05
N ARG A 28 -11.42 -17.15 3.01
CA ARG A 28 -12.41 -17.56 4.03
C ARG A 28 -12.45 -19.08 4.16
N ASP A 29 -12.75 -19.77 3.07
CA ASP A 29 -12.94 -21.23 3.08
C ASP A 29 -11.64 -21.95 3.49
N TYR A 30 -10.49 -21.45 3.05
CA TYR A 30 -9.18 -21.99 3.43
C TYR A 30 -8.91 -21.86 4.92
N LEU A 31 -9.16 -20.69 5.50
CA LEU A 31 -8.93 -20.41 6.92
C LEU A 31 -9.95 -21.12 7.82
N GLU A 32 -11.23 -21.18 7.44
CA GLU A 32 -12.25 -21.94 8.16
C GLU A 32 -11.90 -23.43 8.20
N ASN A 33 -11.41 -24.02 7.09
CA ASN A 33 -10.95 -25.41 7.04
C ASN A 33 -9.72 -25.66 7.94
N LEU A 34 -8.92 -24.62 8.22
CA LEU A 34 -7.85 -24.69 9.22
C LEU A 34 -8.35 -24.51 10.66
N GLY A 35 -9.63 -24.17 10.86
CA GLY A 35 -10.24 -23.97 12.19
C GLY A 35 -10.13 -22.55 12.74
N TRP A 36 -9.94 -21.57 11.89
CA TRP A 36 -10.01 -20.14 12.26
C TRP A 36 -11.47 -19.67 12.28
N THR A 37 -11.80 -18.75 13.17
CA THR A 37 -13.02 -17.94 13.05
C THR A 37 -12.76 -16.88 11.99
N VAL A 38 -13.64 -16.78 10.98
CA VAL A 38 -13.47 -15.86 9.85
C VAL A 38 -14.69 -14.96 9.73
N GLU A 39 -14.44 -13.66 9.63
CA GLU A 39 -15.45 -12.64 9.35
C GLU A 39 -15.18 -12.01 7.97
N MET A 40 -16.23 -11.94 7.15
CA MET A 40 -16.20 -11.21 5.87
C MET A 40 -16.79 -9.82 6.08
N GLN A 41 -15.94 -8.80 6.11
CA GLN A 41 -16.39 -7.41 6.25
C GLN A 41 -16.68 -6.80 4.88
N ALA A 42 -17.94 -6.54 4.58
CA ALA A 42 -18.35 -5.92 3.31
C ALA A 42 -17.79 -4.48 3.17
N VAL A 43 -17.15 -4.21 2.05
CA VAL A 43 -16.63 -2.89 1.65
C VAL A 43 -17.44 -2.35 0.47
N SER A 44 -17.68 -3.20 -0.54
CA SER A 44 -18.57 -2.92 -1.67
C SER A 44 -19.28 -4.19 -2.12
N ALA A 45 -20.01 -4.15 -3.23
CA ALA A 45 -20.73 -5.31 -3.76
C ALA A 45 -19.81 -6.52 -4.08
N ASN A 46 -18.58 -6.26 -4.51
CA ASN A 46 -17.60 -7.29 -4.92
C ASN A 46 -16.35 -7.32 -4.06
N GLN A 47 -16.32 -6.57 -2.97
CA GLN A 47 -15.15 -6.40 -2.13
C GLN A 47 -15.50 -6.66 -0.67
N ASN A 48 -14.80 -7.62 -0.07
CA ASN A 48 -14.90 -7.92 1.35
C ASN A 48 -13.51 -8.07 1.92
N ASN A 49 -13.20 -7.38 3.02
CA ASN A 49 -12.06 -7.73 3.83
C ASN A 49 -12.25 -9.10 4.46
N VAL A 50 -11.16 -9.82 4.64
CA VAL A 50 -11.13 -11.09 5.38
C VAL A 50 -10.45 -10.84 6.73
N ILE A 51 -11.17 -11.06 7.82
CA ILE A 51 -10.66 -10.93 9.19
C ILE A 51 -10.72 -12.31 9.83
N ALA A 52 -9.57 -12.84 10.27
CA ALA A 52 -9.54 -14.18 10.88
C ALA A 52 -8.80 -14.17 12.22
N TYR A 53 -9.28 -14.94 13.19
CA TYR A 53 -8.72 -14.99 14.53
C TYR A 53 -8.98 -16.33 15.22
N LEU A 54 -8.17 -16.64 16.26
CA LEU A 54 -8.25 -17.86 17.06
C LEU A 54 -8.83 -17.60 18.48
N ASN A 55 -8.87 -16.35 18.89
CA ASN A 55 -9.53 -15.87 20.11
C ASN A 55 -10.19 -14.52 19.86
N GLU A 56 -11.10 -14.09 20.71
CA GLU A 56 -11.91 -12.88 20.53
C GLU A 56 -11.13 -11.57 20.72
N SER A 57 -9.89 -11.62 21.17
CA SER A 57 -9.07 -10.44 21.48
C SER A 57 -7.60 -10.63 21.13
N PRO A 58 -7.28 -10.92 19.85
CA PRO A 58 -5.88 -11.10 19.43
C PRO A 58 -5.09 -9.80 19.60
N LYS A 59 -3.81 -9.95 19.98
CA LYS A 59 -2.92 -8.83 20.28
C LYS A 59 -2.05 -8.41 19.12
N VAL A 60 -1.70 -9.35 18.26
CA VAL A 60 -0.90 -9.11 17.06
C VAL A 60 -1.71 -9.50 15.83
N PHE A 61 -1.80 -8.60 14.87
CA PHE A 61 -2.39 -8.91 13.57
C PHE A 61 -1.33 -8.87 12.48
N PHE A 62 -1.35 -9.90 11.62
CA PHE A 62 -0.72 -9.84 10.32
C PHE A 62 -1.74 -9.29 9.33
N SER A 63 -1.36 -8.30 8.54
CA SER A 63 -2.23 -7.72 7.52
C SER A 63 -1.51 -7.54 6.20
N THR A 64 -2.24 -7.61 5.11
CA THR A 64 -1.81 -7.19 3.77
C THR A 64 -3.04 -7.08 2.87
N HIS A 65 -2.87 -6.70 1.61
CA HIS A 65 -3.97 -6.57 0.67
C HIS A 65 -4.13 -7.80 -0.24
N MET A 66 -5.34 -7.96 -0.79
CA MET A 66 -5.70 -9.07 -1.68
C MET A 66 -5.78 -8.65 -3.15
N ASP A 67 -5.95 -7.36 -3.39
CA ASP A 67 -6.04 -6.83 -4.73
C ASP A 67 -4.68 -6.73 -5.42
N THR A 68 -4.73 -6.56 -6.73
CA THR A 68 -3.55 -6.41 -7.57
C THR A 68 -3.83 -5.40 -8.67
N VAL A 69 -2.76 -4.75 -9.17
CA VAL A 69 -2.87 -3.94 -10.39
C VAL A 69 -3.09 -4.80 -11.65
N PRO A 70 -3.74 -4.27 -12.71
CA PRO A 70 -3.83 -4.94 -14.00
C PRO A 70 -2.45 -4.97 -14.73
N PRO A 71 -2.25 -5.88 -15.72
CA PRO A 71 -3.14 -6.98 -16.08
C PRO A 71 -2.96 -8.19 -15.15
N PHE A 72 -3.96 -9.09 -15.11
CA PHE A 72 -3.79 -10.41 -14.51
C PHE A 72 -2.68 -11.18 -15.23
N ILE A 73 -1.82 -11.85 -14.45
CA ILE A 73 -0.75 -12.73 -14.94
C ILE A 73 -0.79 -13.98 -14.07
N ALA A 74 -1.10 -15.13 -14.68
CA ALA A 74 -1.19 -16.42 -13.98
C ALA A 74 0.16 -16.84 -13.36
N ALA A 75 0.09 -17.72 -12.39
CA ALA A 75 1.26 -18.27 -11.73
C ALA A 75 2.11 -19.10 -12.68
N ASN A 76 3.40 -18.93 -12.59
CA ASN A 76 4.43 -19.77 -13.19
C ASN A 76 5.60 -19.88 -12.22
N GLU A 77 6.45 -20.88 -12.38
CA GLU A 77 7.63 -21.04 -11.51
C GLU A 77 8.83 -21.62 -12.24
N ASP A 78 10.00 -21.29 -11.73
CA ASP A 78 11.24 -22.00 -12.01
C ASP A 78 11.78 -22.65 -10.70
N GLU A 79 13.03 -23.10 -10.70
CA GLU A 79 13.64 -23.73 -9.53
C GLU A 79 13.68 -22.81 -8.31
N THR A 80 13.79 -21.48 -8.49
CA THR A 80 14.11 -20.50 -7.46
C THR A 80 12.99 -19.49 -7.20
N LYS A 81 12.07 -19.29 -8.14
CA LYS A 81 11.10 -18.18 -8.12
C LYS A 81 9.70 -18.66 -8.46
N ILE A 82 8.72 -17.93 -7.94
CA ILE A 82 7.32 -17.95 -8.39
C ILE A 82 7.04 -16.61 -9.08
N TYR A 83 6.52 -16.68 -10.30
CA TYR A 83 6.13 -15.54 -11.12
C TYR A 83 4.62 -15.41 -11.15
N GLY A 84 4.13 -14.20 -11.40
CA GLY A 84 2.71 -13.91 -11.59
C GLY A 84 2.32 -12.57 -10.96
N ARG A 85 1.17 -12.05 -11.32
CA ARG A 85 0.66 -10.81 -10.73
C ARG A 85 0.23 -11.05 -9.27
N GLY A 86 0.79 -10.28 -8.33
CA GLY A 86 0.63 -10.50 -6.90
C GLY A 86 1.68 -11.45 -6.31
N ALA A 87 2.66 -11.94 -7.07
CA ALA A 87 3.66 -12.86 -6.55
C ALA A 87 4.43 -12.26 -5.37
N CYS A 88 4.87 -11.02 -5.48
CA CYS A 88 5.45 -10.26 -4.35
C CYS A 88 4.48 -9.25 -3.76
N ASP A 89 3.48 -8.76 -4.53
CA ASP A 89 2.61 -7.65 -4.14
C ASP A 89 1.12 -8.00 -4.34
N ALA A 90 0.44 -8.67 -3.34
CA ALA A 90 1.02 -9.15 -2.09
C ALA A 90 0.56 -10.60 -1.75
N LYS A 91 0.18 -11.44 -2.74
CA LYS A 91 -0.38 -12.80 -2.52
C LYS A 91 0.63 -13.78 -1.93
N GLY A 92 1.92 -13.65 -2.29
CA GLY A 92 2.99 -14.41 -1.64
C GLY A 92 3.15 -14.05 -0.17
N ILE A 93 2.91 -12.79 0.18
CA ILE A 93 2.92 -12.31 1.56
C ILE A 93 1.72 -12.86 2.33
N ILE A 94 0.50 -12.89 1.74
CA ILE A 94 -0.67 -13.53 2.33
C ILE A 94 -0.34 -14.97 2.73
N ALA A 95 0.23 -15.75 1.81
CA ALA A 95 0.61 -17.13 2.08
C ALA A 95 1.63 -17.22 3.22
N SER A 96 2.67 -16.38 3.23
CA SER A 96 3.69 -16.36 4.30
C SER A 96 3.09 -16.00 5.66
N GLN A 97 2.17 -15.03 5.72
CA GLN A 97 1.49 -14.63 6.96
C GLN A 97 0.59 -15.75 7.50
N ILE A 98 -0.16 -16.45 6.63
CA ILE A 98 -0.99 -17.60 7.04
C ILE A 98 -0.11 -18.71 7.61
N PHE A 99 1.01 -19.05 6.94
CA PHE A 99 1.91 -20.09 7.43
C PHE A 99 2.61 -19.70 8.73
N ALA A 100 2.95 -18.43 8.91
CA ALA A 100 3.49 -17.93 10.17
C ALA A 100 2.48 -18.02 11.32
N ALA A 101 1.23 -17.63 11.07
CA ALA A 101 0.14 -17.72 12.04
C ALA A 101 -0.15 -19.19 12.44
N GLU A 102 -0.15 -20.12 11.48
CA GLU A 102 -0.28 -21.55 11.75
C GLU A 102 0.92 -22.12 12.54
N ASN A 103 2.14 -21.65 12.28
CA ASN A 103 3.32 -22.05 13.06
C ASN A 103 3.22 -21.55 14.52
N LEU A 104 2.71 -20.34 14.75
CA LEU A 104 2.44 -19.80 16.08
C LEU A 104 1.33 -20.59 16.78
N ARG A 105 0.24 -20.92 16.08
CA ARG A 105 -0.85 -21.74 16.60
C ARG A 105 -0.39 -23.12 17.06
N LYS A 106 0.47 -23.80 16.28
CA LYS A 106 1.09 -25.09 16.65
C LYS A 106 1.94 -25.00 17.92
N GLN A 107 2.46 -23.81 18.25
CA GLN A 107 3.19 -23.50 19.48
C GLN A 107 2.27 -23.02 20.61
N ASN A 108 0.94 -23.16 20.45
CA ASN A 108 -0.10 -22.72 21.37
C ASN A 108 -0.15 -21.19 21.59
N ILE A 109 0.40 -20.40 20.65
CA ILE A 109 0.27 -18.93 20.63
C ILE A 109 -0.96 -18.60 19.79
N LYS A 110 -2.04 -18.13 20.47
CA LYS A 110 -3.35 -17.86 19.86
C LYS A 110 -3.70 -16.39 19.80
N ASP A 111 -2.83 -15.50 20.34
CA ASP A 111 -3.02 -14.05 20.35
C ASP A 111 -2.66 -13.40 19.01
N ILE A 112 -2.96 -14.13 17.91
CA ILE A 112 -2.68 -13.74 16.53
C ILE A 112 -3.99 -13.65 15.75
N GLY A 113 -4.14 -12.61 14.95
CA GLY A 113 -5.17 -12.44 13.96
C GLY A 113 -4.60 -12.16 12.57
N LEU A 114 -5.44 -12.29 11.56
CA LEU A 114 -5.15 -11.98 10.16
C LEU A 114 -6.15 -10.94 9.66
N LEU A 115 -5.69 -9.96 8.90
CA LEU A 115 -6.51 -8.97 8.20
C LEU A 115 -6.04 -8.89 6.76
N PHE A 116 -6.87 -9.30 5.82
CA PHE A 116 -6.60 -9.12 4.40
C PHE A 116 -7.58 -8.11 3.82
N THR A 117 -7.03 -6.99 3.34
CA THR A 117 -7.80 -5.83 2.86
C THR A 117 -8.01 -5.89 1.35
N VAL A 118 -8.95 -5.10 0.87
CA VAL A 118 -9.25 -4.85 -0.54
C VAL A 118 -8.93 -3.40 -0.90
N ASP A 119 -8.71 -3.11 -2.21
CA ASP A 119 -8.59 -1.75 -2.76
C ASP A 119 -7.36 -0.96 -2.27
N GLU A 120 -6.27 -1.63 -1.89
CA GLU A 120 -5.01 -0.96 -1.49
C GLU A 120 -4.41 -0.20 -2.67
N GLU A 121 -4.35 -0.83 -3.82
CA GLU A 121 -3.69 -0.34 -5.05
C GLU A 121 -4.35 0.91 -5.66
N GLN A 122 -5.56 1.26 -5.22
CA GLN A 122 -6.28 2.42 -5.72
C GLN A 122 -6.63 3.41 -4.61
N GLY A 123 -7.43 2.98 -3.65
CA GLY A 123 -8.08 3.90 -2.74
C GLY A 123 -8.04 3.53 -1.27
N SER A 124 -7.56 2.34 -0.87
CA SER A 124 -7.53 1.83 0.50
C SER A 124 -8.92 1.83 1.19
N ALA A 125 -9.98 1.55 0.44
CA ALA A 125 -11.34 1.49 1.00
C ALA A 125 -11.47 0.37 2.03
N GLY A 126 -10.81 -0.78 1.78
CA GLY A 126 -10.73 -1.90 2.70
C GLY A 126 -10.10 -1.52 4.04
N ALA A 127 -8.95 -0.86 4.02
CA ALA A 127 -8.28 -0.41 5.23
C ALA A 127 -9.13 0.59 6.03
N ARG A 128 -9.77 1.54 5.35
CA ARG A 128 -10.69 2.49 6.02
C ARG A 128 -11.88 1.78 6.66
N ALA A 129 -12.47 0.79 6.00
CA ALA A 129 -13.55 -0.02 6.58
C ALA A 129 -13.04 -0.85 7.77
N ALA A 130 -11.87 -1.51 7.63
CA ALA A 130 -11.24 -2.28 8.70
C ALA A 130 -10.93 -1.42 9.92
N ASN A 131 -10.55 -0.16 9.73
CA ASN A 131 -10.25 0.77 10.83
C ASN A 131 -11.45 1.04 11.75
N LEU A 132 -12.67 0.79 11.28
CA LEU A 132 -13.90 0.93 12.06
C LEU A 132 -14.35 -0.38 12.72
N HIS A 133 -13.68 -1.49 12.44
CA HIS A 133 -14.04 -2.81 12.99
C HIS A 133 -13.74 -2.88 14.49
N SER A 134 -14.64 -3.51 15.26
CA SER A 134 -14.54 -3.56 16.73
C SER A 134 -13.30 -4.30 17.22
N ILE A 135 -12.84 -5.33 16.50
CA ILE A 135 -11.68 -6.15 16.83
C ILE A 135 -10.36 -5.34 16.80
N ALA A 136 -10.31 -4.24 16.05
CA ALA A 136 -9.15 -3.33 16.01
C ALA A 136 -8.74 -2.87 17.40
N LYS A 137 -9.71 -2.71 18.34
CA LYS A 137 -9.46 -2.27 19.72
C LYS A 137 -8.62 -3.26 20.52
N SER A 138 -8.59 -4.54 20.16
CA SER A 138 -7.77 -5.56 20.83
C SER A 138 -6.34 -5.59 20.30
N CYS A 139 -6.12 -5.10 19.08
CA CYS A 139 -4.83 -5.11 18.42
C CYS A 139 -3.85 -4.15 19.09
N GLU A 140 -2.72 -4.67 19.53
CA GLU A 140 -1.62 -3.87 20.12
C GLU A 140 -0.50 -3.63 19.09
N PHE A 141 -0.32 -4.57 18.17
CA PHE A 141 0.67 -4.52 17.11
C PHE A 141 0.09 -5.04 15.81
N MET A 142 0.23 -4.26 14.74
CA MET A 142 -0.14 -4.66 13.40
C MET A 142 1.12 -4.79 12.54
N ILE A 143 1.38 -5.98 12.02
CA ILE A 143 2.48 -6.25 11.09
C ILE A 143 1.88 -6.28 9.68
N ASN A 144 1.95 -5.14 9.01
CA ASN A 144 1.50 -5.03 7.62
C ASN A 144 2.54 -5.67 6.69
N GLY A 145 2.08 -6.27 5.63
CA GLY A 145 2.89 -7.00 4.65
C GLY A 145 2.98 -6.26 3.33
N GLU A 146 4.20 -5.90 2.93
CA GLU A 146 4.52 -5.31 1.64
C GLU A 146 5.90 -5.81 1.19
N PRO A 147 6.26 -5.73 -0.12
CA PRO A 147 7.56 -6.20 -0.59
C PRO A 147 8.71 -5.33 -0.07
N THR A 148 9.31 -5.78 1.04
CA THR A 148 10.42 -5.09 1.72
C THR A 148 11.73 -5.85 1.65
N ASP A 149 11.89 -6.82 0.75
CA ASP A 149 13.06 -7.71 0.68
C ASP A 149 13.36 -8.38 2.05
N ASN A 150 12.32 -8.72 2.82
CA ASN A 150 12.41 -9.24 4.19
C ASN A 150 13.13 -8.33 5.20
N ASP A 151 13.29 -7.05 4.91
CA ASP A 151 13.78 -6.06 5.86
C ASP A 151 12.59 -5.44 6.63
N LEU A 152 12.76 -5.23 7.94
CA LEU A 152 11.78 -4.51 8.75
C LEU A 152 11.81 -3.03 8.37
N ALA A 153 10.75 -2.55 7.72
CA ALA A 153 10.64 -1.13 7.42
C ALA A 153 10.30 -0.33 8.68
N ILE A 154 11.15 0.63 9.02
CA ILE A 154 10.98 1.51 10.17
C ILE A 154 10.34 2.86 9.81
N GLY A 155 10.01 3.05 8.53
CA GLY A 155 9.29 4.20 8.03
C GLY A 155 8.89 4.02 6.57
N SER A 156 7.75 4.60 6.19
CA SER A 156 7.28 4.72 4.81
C SER A 156 7.02 6.19 4.46
N LYS A 157 7.37 6.59 3.22
CA LYS A 157 7.04 7.93 2.74
C LYS A 157 5.54 8.08 2.54
N GLY A 158 5.05 9.31 2.68
CA GLY A 158 3.68 9.65 2.35
C GLY A 158 3.46 9.80 0.84
N SER A 159 2.23 10.09 0.49
CA SER A 159 1.76 10.27 -0.88
C SER A 159 0.85 11.48 -0.97
N LEU A 160 1.09 12.35 -1.94
CA LEU A 160 0.19 13.42 -2.33
C LEU A 160 -0.08 13.26 -3.83
N ARG A 161 -1.32 12.88 -4.18
CA ARG A 161 -1.78 12.77 -5.56
C ARG A 161 -2.72 13.94 -5.86
N PHE A 162 -2.46 14.65 -6.94
CA PHE A 162 -3.25 15.84 -7.32
C PHE A 162 -3.17 16.09 -8.81
N PHE A 163 -4.10 16.91 -9.30
CA PHE A 163 -4.06 17.46 -10.64
C PHE A 163 -3.76 18.96 -10.60
N ILE A 164 -2.95 19.43 -11.54
CA ILE A 164 -2.86 20.84 -11.89
C ILE A 164 -3.74 21.03 -13.11
N LYS A 165 -4.75 21.90 -13.00
CA LYS A 165 -5.71 22.19 -14.06
C LYS A 165 -5.57 23.63 -14.52
N THR A 166 -5.56 23.84 -15.81
CA THR A 166 -5.47 25.16 -16.45
C THR A 166 -6.65 25.38 -17.39
N THR A 167 -7.07 26.63 -17.50
CA THR A 167 -8.12 27.06 -18.41
C THR A 167 -7.61 28.16 -19.33
N GLY A 168 -8.13 28.21 -20.52
CA GLY A 168 -7.80 29.18 -21.55
C GLY A 168 -9.05 29.66 -22.30
N LYS A 169 -8.83 30.18 -23.50
CA LYS A 169 -9.88 30.64 -24.41
C LYS A 169 -9.67 30.00 -25.77
N ALA A 170 -10.64 29.23 -26.25
CA ALA A 170 -10.57 28.62 -27.57
C ALA A 170 -10.55 29.68 -28.68
N ALA A 171 -9.73 29.44 -29.69
CA ALA A 171 -9.66 30.26 -30.91
C ALA A 171 -9.21 29.40 -32.11
N HIS A 172 -9.33 29.89 -33.29
CA HIS A 172 -8.76 29.27 -34.48
C HIS A 172 -7.22 29.36 -34.43
N SER A 173 -6.51 28.24 -34.63
CA SER A 173 -5.04 28.21 -34.49
C SER A 173 -4.28 29.14 -35.44
N ALA A 174 -4.91 29.60 -36.53
CA ALA A 174 -4.33 30.60 -37.42
C ALA A 174 -4.36 32.03 -36.86
N TYR A 175 -5.13 32.27 -35.78
CA TYR A 175 -5.27 33.56 -35.09
C TYR A 175 -5.12 33.36 -33.57
N PRO A 176 -3.95 32.89 -33.13
CA PRO A 176 -3.73 32.52 -31.74
C PRO A 176 -3.88 33.68 -30.77
N GLU A 177 -3.64 34.92 -31.23
CA GLU A 177 -3.77 36.16 -30.47
C GLU A 177 -5.22 36.46 -30.01
N THR A 178 -6.23 35.76 -30.55
CA THR A 178 -7.64 35.90 -30.15
C THR A 178 -8.04 34.93 -29.06
N GLY A 179 -7.17 33.97 -28.78
CA GLY A 179 -7.35 32.91 -27.76
C GLY A 179 -6.33 33.00 -26.63
N GLU A 180 -6.37 31.97 -25.78
CA GLU A 180 -5.41 31.75 -24.73
C GLU A 180 -5.24 30.25 -24.54
N SER A 181 -4.04 29.71 -24.70
CA SER A 181 -3.81 28.27 -24.64
C SER A 181 -3.63 27.77 -23.21
N ALA A 182 -4.54 26.89 -22.76
CA ALA A 182 -4.40 26.18 -21.49
C ALA A 182 -3.19 25.21 -21.51
N ILE A 183 -2.87 24.64 -22.68
CA ILE A 183 -1.70 23.74 -22.79
C ILE A 183 -0.41 24.54 -22.57
N GLU A 184 -0.22 25.69 -23.21
CA GLU A 184 0.97 26.52 -23.01
C GLU A 184 1.14 26.96 -21.55
N LYS A 185 0.04 27.42 -20.92
CA LYS A 185 0.04 27.70 -19.46
C LYS A 185 0.48 26.50 -18.63
N LEU A 186 -0.07 25.30 -18.94
CA LEU A 186 0.27 24.09 -18.21
C LEU A 186 1.76 23.73 -18.37
N LEU A 187 2.30 23.83 -19.59
CA LEU A 187 3.70 23.55 -19.86
C LEU A 187 4.63 24.50 -19.07
N ASP A 188 4.32 25.80 -19.03
CA ASP A 188 5.06 26.79 -18.24
C ASP A 188 5.02 26.46 -16.74
N ILE A 189 3.82 26.11 -16.20
CA ILE A 189 3.68 25.69 -14.81
C ILE A 189 4.51 24.44 -14.53
N LEU A 190 4.43 23.41 -15.38
CA LEU A 190 5.18 22.17 -15.18
C LEU A 190 6.70 22.40 -15.28
N GLN A 191 7.15 23.32 -16.13
CA GLN A 191 8.55 23.70 -16.19
C GLN A 191 9.00 24.34 -14.88
N ASP A 192 8.20 25.22 -14.28
CA ASP A 192 8.49 25.85 -13.01
C ASP A 192 8.44 24.85 -11.86
N VAL A 193 7.44 23.96 -11.82
CA VAL A 193 7.33 22.88 -10.81
C VAL A 193 8.57 21.96 -10.83
N ARG A 194 9.12 21.66 -12.00
CA ARG A 194 10.35 20.85 -12.13
C ARG A 194 11.59 21.50 -11.55
N ARG A 195 11.56 22.81 -11.28
CA ARG A 195 12.66 23.57 -10.66
C ARG A 195 12.50 23.70 -9.15
N ILE A 196 11.39 23.24 -8.58
CA ILE A 196 11.19 23.27 -7.13
C ILE A 196 12.18 22.32 -6.48
N GLU A 197 12.96 22.85 -5.56
CA GLU A 197 13.77 22.07 -4.64
C GLU A 197 12.88 21.69 -3.43
N PHE A 198 12.28 20.52 -3.48
CA PHE A 198 11.46 20.05 -2.37
C PHE A 198 12.31 19.72 -1.16
N PRO A 199 11.80 19.93 0.07
CA PRO A 199 12.55 19.67 1.29
C PRO A 199 12.85 18.18 1.44
N ALA A 200 14.06 17.87 1.90
CA ALA A 200 14.44 16.53 2.35
C ALA A 200 14.21 16.38 3.86
N ASN A 201 14.08 15.16 4.30
CA ASN A 201 13.98 14.79 5.70
C ASN A 201 15.12 13.82 6.06
N GLU A 202 15.80 14.03 7.18
CA GLU A 202 16.94 13.19 7.59
C GLU A 202 16.58 11.71 7.70
N PHE A 203 15.37 11.39 8.19
CA PHE A 203 14.92 10.02 8.38
C PHE A 203 14.31 9.41 7.10
N PHE A 204 13.45 10.16 6.37
CA PHE A 204 12.75 9.67 5.18
C PHE A 204 13.52 9.90 3.87
N GLY A 205 14.56 10.72 3.89
CA GLY A 205 15.32 11.11 2.69
C GLY A 205 14.64 12.22 1.87
N GLU A 206 14.77 12.18 0.55
CA GLU A 206 14.31 13.21 -0.38
C GLU A 206 12.81 13.11 -0.66
N THR A 207 12.13 14.26 -0.77
CA THR A 207 10.80 14.38 -1.38
C THR A 207 10.94 14.32 -2.89
N THR A 208 10.19 13.46 -3.56
CA THR A 208 10.23 13.29 -5.02
C THR A 208 8.88 13.62 -5.65
N CYS A 209 8.90 14.21 -6.85
CA CYS A 209 7.71 14.55 -7.62
C CYS A 209 7.75 13.87 -8.99
N ASN A 210 6.65 13.24 -9.38
CA ASN A 210 6.45 12.61 -10.68
C ASN A 210 5.28 13.29 -11.41
N ILE A 211 5.48 13.63 -12.68
CA ILE A 211 4.42 14.02 -13.60
C ILE A 211 3.98 12.73 -14.29
N GLY A 212 2.83 12.18 -13.88
CA GLY A 212 2.36 10.87 -14.35
C GLY A 212 1.43 10.92 -15.55
N LEU A 213 0.65 12.01 -15.67
CA LEU A 213 -0.34 12.19 -16.74
C LEU A 213 -0.31 13.62 -17.26
N ILE A 214 -0.54 13.79 -18.56
CA ILE A 214 -0.79 15.09 -19.19
C ILE A 214 -1.90 14.91 -20.22
N ASN A 215 -2.94 15.73 -20.12
CA ASN A 215 -4.06 15.76 -21.06
C ASN A 215 -4.40 17.22 -21.42
N GLY A 216 -4.92 17.44 -22.63
CA GLY A 216 -5.37 18.79 -23.00
C GLY A 216 -5.72 18.97 -24.45
N GLY A 217 -6.46 20.03 -24.73
CA GLY A 217 -6.88 20.41 -26.07
C GLY A 217 -8.01 19.56 -26.65
N LEU A 218 -8.51 20.01 -27.81
CA LEU A 218 -9.61 19.32 -28.53
C LEU A 218 -9.16 18.84 -29.91
N LYS A 219 -8.53 19.71 -30.70
CA LYS A 219 -8.03 19.44 -32.05
C LYS A 219 -6.80 20.34 -32.32
N THR A 220 -5.92 19.91 -33.23
CA THR A 220 -4.69 20.62 -33.57
C THR A 220 -4.88 22.01 -34.17
N ASN A 221 -6.08 22.31 -34.73
CA ASN A 221 -6.41 23.61 -35.30
C ASN A 221 -7.24 24.50 -34.34
N ILE A 222 -7.32 24.14 -33.06
CA ILE A 222 -8.01 24.93 -32.01
C ILE A 222 -7.01 25.25 -30.90
N VAL A 223 -6.92 26.52 -30.48
CA VAL A 223 -6.21 26.94 -29.26
C VAL A 223 -6.87 26.23 -28.07
N ALA A 224 -6.12 25.51 -27.25
CA ALA A 224 -6.63 24.62 -26.22
C ALA A 224 -7.36 25.39 -25.09
N PRO A 225 -8.65 25.14 -24.84
CA PRO A 225 -9.39 25.81 -23.76
C PRO A 225 -9.13 25.21 -22.39
N GLU A 226 -8.71 23.95 -22.31
CA GLU A 226 -8.47 23.24 -21.05
C GLU A 226 -7.27 22.32 -21.19
N ALA A 227 -6.52 22.16 -20.08
CA ALA A 227 -5.46 21.15 -19.94
C ALA A 227 -5.29 20.78 -18.46
N GLU A 228 -4.76 19.58 -18.22
CA GLU A 228 -4.48 19.10 -16.88
C GLU A 228 -3.25 18.20 -16.84
N ALA A 229 -2.56 18.16 -15.70
CA ALA A 229 -1.49 17.21 -15.41
C ALA A 229 -1.75 16.50 -14.07
N GLY A 230 -1.69 15.17 -14.09
CA GLY A 230 -1.73 14.36 -12.89
C GLY A 230 -0.33 14.20 -12.28
N MET A 231 -0.21 14.55 -11.01
CA MET A 231 1.05 14.62 -10.27
C MET A 231 1.04 13.70 -9.07
N HIS A 232 2.20 13.14 -8.74
CA HIS A 232 2.40 12.34 -7.54
C HIS A 232 3.68 12.76 -6.82
N ILE A 233 3.53 13.22 -5.58
CA ILE A 233 4.67 13.55 -4.70
C ILE A 233 4.79 12.50 -3.61
N ARG A 234 5.99 11.95 -3.42
CA ARG A 234 6.35 11.11 -2.27
C ARG A 234 6.78 12.01 -1.12
N LEU A 235 5.87 12.16 -0.14
CA LEU A 235 6.06 13.07 0.98
C LEU A 235 7.07 12.51 1.99
N THR A 236 7.91 13.38 2.54
CA THR A 236 8.82 13.09 3.66
C THR A 236 8.47 13.91 4.92
N SER A 237 7.44 14.77 4.82
CA SER A 237 6.89 15.60 5.89
C SER A 237 5.40 15.84 5.68
N ASP A 238 4.82 16.75 6.45
CA ASP A 238 3.43 17.23 6.25
C ASP A 238 3.26 17.82 4.84
N GLU A 239 2.08 17.66 4.26
CA GLU A 239 1.73 18.09 2.91
C GLU A 239 1.64 19.62 2.77
N LYS A 240 1.35 20.34 3.86
CA LYS A 240 1.07 21.80 3.80
C LYS A 240 2.20 22.63 3.21
N PRO A 241 3.46 22.51 3.66
CA PRO A 241 4.56 23.27 3.06
C PRO A 241 4.75 22.97 1.56
N ILE A 242 4.48 21.73 1.16
CA ILE A 242 4.58 21.32 -0.25
C ILE A 242 3.49 21.98 -1.08
N LEU A 243 2.25 22.01 -0.58
CA LEU A 243 1.13 22.68 -1.24
C LEU A 243 1.37 24.20 -1.36
N GLU A 244 1.87 24.84 -0.32
CA GLU A 244 2.23 26.26 -0.34
C GLU A 244 3.31 26.58 -1.40
N MET A 245 4.33 25.72 -1.53
CA MET A 245 5.34 25.85 -2.58
C MET A 245 4.73 25.72 -3.99
N LEU A 246 3.84 24.74 -4.17
CA LEU A 246 3.16 24.52 -5.44
C LEU A 246 2.23 25.70 -5.79
N GLU A 247 1.39 26.14 -4.86
CA GLU A 247 0.48 27.27 -5.06
C GLU A 247 1.25 28.55 -5.44
N LYS A 248 2.34 28.84 -4.72
CA LYS A 248 3.23 29.96 -5.05
C LYS A 248 3.84 29.84 -6.45
N THR A 249 4.24 28.62 -6.85
CA THR A 249 4.84 28.39 -8.17
C THR A 249 3.79 28.50 -9.28
N ILE A 250 2.57 28.05 -9.06
CA ILE A 250 1.45 28.16 -10.01
C ILE A 250 1.03 29.62 -10.22
N ASP A 251 1.08 30.41 -9.16
CA ASP A 251 0.86 31.87 -9.19
C ASP A 251 -0.44 32.28 -9.93
N GLY A 252 -1.56 31.61 -9.62
CA GLY A 252 -2.86 31.89 -10.21
C GLY A 252 -3.04 31.47 -11.69
N ARG A 253 -2.01 30.91 -12.35
CA ARG A 253 -2.09 30.43 -13.75
C ARG A 253 -2.94 29.16 -13.89
N GLY A 254 -3.18 28.44 -12.79
CA GLY A 254 -3.96 27.21 -12.72
C GLY A 254 -4.50 26.97 -11.33
N ARG A 255 -5.12 25.80 -11.12
CA ARG A 255 -5.61 25.36 -9.80
C ARG A 255 -5.12 23.95 -9.48
N ILE A 256 -4.92 23.67 -8.19
CA ILE A 256 -4.63 22.33 -7.67
C ILE A 256 -5.97 21.67 -7.31
N GLU A 257 -6.13 20.41 -7.71
CA GLU A 257 -7.24 19.54 -7.30
C GLU A 257 -6.65 18.28 -6.67
N ILE A 258 -6.76 18.16 -5.34
CA ILE A 258 -6.17 17.06 -4.59
C ILE A 258 -7.06 15.82 -4.75
N SER A 259 -6.45 14.69 -5.12
CA SER A 259 -7.11 13.40 -5.23
C SER A 259 -6.97 12.57 -3.94
N SER A 260 -5.77 12.52 -3.37
CA SER A 260 -5.53 11.79 -2.12
C SER A 260 -4.28 12.28 -1.40
N ILE A 261 -4.29 12.14 -0.08
CA ILE A 261 -3.16 12.42 0.81
C ILE A 261 -2.99 11.26 1.77
N ALA A 262 -1.76 10.77 1.90
CA ALA A 262 -1.33 9.90 2.99
C ALA A 262 -0.02 10.45 3.56
N ARG A 263 0.06 10.64 4.88
CA ARG A 263 1.25 11.20 5.53
C ARG A 263 2.34 10.15 5.70
N PRO A 264 3.63 10.54 5.77
CA PRO A 264 4.69 9.61 6.09
C PRO A 264 4.50 9.04 7.49
N VAL A 265 4.82 7.75 7.65
CA VAL A 265 4.66 7.04 8.92
C VAL A 265 6.00 6.53 9.42
N LYS A 266 6.32 6.83 10.68
CA LYS A 266 7.40 6.13 11.41
C LYS A 266 6.81 4.89 12.06
N MET A 267 7.53 3.79 11.97
CA MET A 267 7.10 2.49 12.47
C MET A 267 8.05 1.97 13.55
N LEU A 268 7.59 0.98 14.29
CA LEU A 268 8.36 0.40 15.39
C LEU A 268 9.62 -0.31 14.86
N ALA A 269 10.77 0.07 15.39
CA ALA A 269 12.02 -0.63 15.17
C ALA A 269 12.19 -1.74 16.21
N VAL A 270 12.45 -2.96 15.77
CA VAL A 270 12.72 -4.12 16.63
C VAL A 270 14.16 -4.56 16.48
N GLU A 271 14.81 -4.93 17.58
CA GLU A 271 16.19 -5.40 17.56
C GLU A 271 16.34 -6.74 16.84
N ASN A 272 17.54 -6.94 16.23
CA ASN A 272 17.90 -8.14 15.47
C ASN A 272 17.09 -8.36 14.18
N PHE A 273 16.52 -7.29 13.61
CA PHE A 273 15.98 -7.25 12.25
C PHE A 273 16.81 -6.27 11.42
N ARG A 274 17.08 -6.62 10.16
CA ARG A 274 17.60 -5.66 9.18
C ARG A 274 16.55 -4.58 8.99
N ARG A 275 16.95 -3.32 8.80
CA ARG A 275 16.04 -2.18 8.79
C ARG A 275 16.21 -1.34 7.55
N LYS A 276 15.09 -0.79 7.07
CA LYS A 276 15.08 0.21 5.98
C LYS A 276 13.95 1.22 6.14
N VAL A 277 14.02 2.29 5.36
CA VAL A 277 12.90 3.20 5.11
C VAL A 277 12.43 2.95 3.68
N VAL A 278 11.15 2.65 3.50
CA VAL A 278 10.57 2.42 2.17
C VAL A 278 10.06 3.72 1.57
N ARG A 279 10.05 3.79 0.23
CA ARG A 279 9.67 5.00 -0.51
C ARG A 279 8.21 5.00 -0.96
N PHE A 280 7.52 3.88 -0.83
CA PHE A 280 6.12 3.72 -1.18
C PHE A 280 5.20 3.94 0.04
N THR A 281 3.91 4.05 -0.20
CA THR A 281 2.86 4.21 0.80
C THR A 281 2.10 2.88 0.88
N THR A 282 1.49 2.58 2.01
CA THR A 282 0.77 1.34 2.33
C THR A 282 -0.59 1.68 2.94
N ASP A 283 -1.37 0.68 3.31
CA ASP A 283 -2.61 0.82 4.06
C ASP A 283 -2.44 1.35 5.51
N ILE A 284 -1.21 1.32 6.05
CA ILE A 284 -0.94 1.70 7.46
C ILE A 284 -1.54 3.06 7.86
N PRO A 285 -1.43 4.15 7.05
CA PRO A 285 -2.03 5.45 7.40
C PRO A 285 -3.55 5.41 7.63
N HIS A 286 -4.24 4.41 7.08
CA HIS A 286 -5.69 4.24 7.17
C HIS A 286 -6.11 3.26 8.26
N LEU A 287 -5.15 2.61 8.96
CA LEU A 287 -5.36 1.60 9.98
C LEU A 287 -4.99 2.10 11.40
N SER A 288 -5.26 3.37 11.70
CA SER A 288 -4.84 4.04 12.94
C SER A 288 -5.37 3.41 14.24
N ASN A 289 -6.43 2.62 14.18
CA ASN A 289 -7.02 1.93 15.33
C ASN A 289 -6.41 0.52 15.57
N TRP A 290 -5.49 0.08 14.71
CA TRP A 290 -4.88 -1.26 14.77
C TRP A 290 -3.55 -1.31 15.52
N GLY A 291 -3.41 -0.50 16.57
CA GLY A 291 -2.22 -0.51 17.44
C GLY A 291 -0.96 0.06 16.78
N THR A 292 0.19 -0.44 17.22
CA THR A 292 1.49 0.03 16.73
C THR A 292 1.83 -0.64 15.40
N PRO A 293 2.06 0.12 14.31
CA PRO A 293 2.33 -0.46 13.01
C PRO A 293 3.78 -0.92 12.86
N LEU A 294 3.95 -2.04 12.16
CA LEU A 294 5.21 -2.58 11.65
C LEU A 294 4.99 -2.94 10.17
N LEU A 295 6.07 -3.02 9.38
CA LEU A 295 5.99 -3.34 7.96
C LEU A 295 7.12 -4.29 7.58
N LEU A 296 6.75 -5.45 7.02
CA LEU A 296 7.68 -6.52 6.65
C LEU A 296 7.05 -7.41 5.56
N GLY A 297 7.82 -7.86 4.58
CA GLY A 297 7.35 -8.90 3.66
C GLY A 297 8.39 -9.32 2.64
N ALA A 298 8.16 -10.50 2.06
CA ALA A 298 8.99 -11.08 1.01
C ALA A 298 8.83 -10.34 -0.32
N GLY A 299 9.83 -10.42 -1.16
CA GLY A 299 9.84 -9.83 -2.48
C GLY A 299 10.31 -8.38 -2.51
N SER A 300 10.56 -7.90 -3.70
CA SER A 300 11.07 -6.55 -3.93
C SER A 300 10.05 -5.68 -4.65
N ILE A 301 9.83 -4.47 -4.13
CA ILE A 301 8.98 -3.46 -4.77
C ILE A 301 9.47 -3.09 -6.18
N LEU A 302 10.74 -3.35 -6.50
CA LEU A 302 11.32 -3.01 -7.80
C LEU A 302 10.82 -3.89 -8.94
N VAL A 303 10.23 -5.06 -8.63
CA VAL A 303 9.63 -5.96 -9.61
C VAL A 303 8.10 -5.97 -9.55
N ALA A 304 7.50 -5.42 -8.50
CA ALA A 304 6.07 -5.21 -8.39
C ALA A 304 5.53 -4.38 -9.56
N HIS A 305 4.28 -4.62 -9.98
CA HIS A 305 3.60 -3.91 -11.09
C HIS A 305 4.25 -4.11 -12.48
N THR A 306 5.30 -4.93 -12.59
CA THR A 306 5.94 -5.25 -13.88
C THR A 306 5.31 -6.49 -14.53
N LYS A 307 5.63 -6.71 -15.81
CA LYS A 307 5.23 -7.94 -16.52
C LYS A 307 5.98 -9.18 -16.01
N ASN A 308 7.11 -8.98 -15.36
CA ASN A 308 7.97 -10.03 -14.85
C ASN A 308 7.98 -10.03 -13.32
N GLU A 309 6.87 -9.73 -12.69
CA GLU A 309 6.73 -9.78 -11.24
C GLU A 309 6.99 -11.19 -10.73
N PHE A 310 7.78 -11.29 -9.68
CA PHE A 310 8.15 -12.57 -9.03
C PHE A 310 8.46 -12.41 -7.55
N VAL A 311 8.45 -13.53 -6.84
CA VAL A 311 8.99 -13.65 -5.49
C VAL A 311 9.96 -14.84 -5.42
N PRO A 312 11.16 -14.70 -4.80
CA PRO A 312 12.03 -15.83 -4.53
C PRO A 312 11.39 -16.82 -3.54
N LYS A 313 11.44 -18.12 -3.84
CA LYS A 313 10.89 -19.17 -2.95
C LYS A 313 11.54 -19.16 -1.58
N SER A 314 12.85 -18.85 -1.52
CA SER A 314 13.60 -18.73 -0.28
C SER A 314 13.11 -17.56 0.58
N GLU A 315 12.74 -16.43 -0.03
CA GLU A 315 12.23 -15.26 0.71
C GLU A 315 10.86 -15.52 1.31
N LEU A 316 9.99 -16.29 0.65
CA LEU A 316 8.71 -16.71 1.23
C LEU A 316 8.92 -17.53 2.51
N THR A 317 9.87 -18.46 2.48
CA THR A 317 10.21 -19.30 3.65
C THR A 317 10.83 -18.46 4.77
N GLU A 318 11.77 -17.57 4.44
CA GLU A 318 12.39 -16.66 5.39
C GLU A 318 11.34 -15.72 6.02
N ALA A 319 10.40 -15.21 5.23
CA ALA A 319 9.32 -14.34 5.72
C ALA A 319 8.47 -15.04 6.79
N VAL A 320 8.12 -16.31 6.60
CA VAL A 320 7.40 -17.10 7.61
C VAL A 320 8.13 -17.10 8.95
N GLU A 321 9.45 -17.33 8.94
CA GLU A 321 10.29 -17.33 10.15
C GLU A 321 10.38 -15.94 10.79
N LEU A 322 10.51 -14.89 9.96
CA LEU A 322 10.58 -13.51 10.43
C LEU A 322 9.27 -13.06 11.07
N TYR A 323 8.11 -13.36 10.48
CA TYR A 323 6.79 -13.08 11.09
C TYR A 323 6.62 -13.79 12.43
N VAL A 324 7.00 -15.08 12.51
CA VAL A 324 6.95 -15.85 13.77
C VAL A 324 7.83 -15.22 14.84
N ASN A 325 9.07 -14.90 14.50
CA ASN A 325 10.02 -14.30 15.44
C ASN A 325 9.60 -12.90 15.89
N LEU A 326 9.07 -12.09 14.98
CA LEU A 326 8.59 -10.75 15.26
C LEU A 326 7.40 -10.79 16.21
N ALA A 327 6.38 -11.62 15.93
CA ALA A 327 5.20 -11.77 16.78
C ALA A 327 5.56 -12.24 18.19
N LYS A 328 6.46 -13.21 18.33
CA LYS A 328 6.93 -13.68 19.65
C LYS A 328 7.60 -12.57 20.45
N LYS A 329 8.46 -11.77 19.83
CA LYS A 329 9.13 -10.64 20.50
C LYS A 329 8.13 -9.59 20.97
N LEU A 330 7.15 -9.25 20.13
CA LEU A 330 6.12 -8.27 20.48
C LEU A 330 5.26 -8.74 21.65
N LEU A 331 4.80 -9.99 21.65
CA LEU A 331 4.03 -10.59 22.74
C LEU A 331 4.83 -10.72 24.04
N ALA A 332 6.14 -10.99 23.98
CA ALA A 332 6.99 -11.05 25.15
C ALA A 332 7.20 -9.67 25.80
N THR A 333 7.35 -8.61 25.01
CA THR A 333 7.53 -7.23 25.51
C THR A 333 6.30 -6.73 26.26
N GLU A 334 5.10 -7.16 25.86
CA GLU A 334 3.85 -6.81 26.54
C GLU A 334 3.75 -7.45 27.93
N ASN A 335 4.13 -8.72 28.05
CA ASN A 335 4.10 -9.44 29.32
C ASN A 335 5.00 -8.78 30.38
N THR A 336 6.13 -8.21 29.95
CA THR A 336 7.04 -7.47 30.85
C THR A 336 6.41 -6.16 31.34
N LYS A 337 5.76 -5.38 30.45
CA LYS A 337 5.07 -4.14 30.82
C LYS A 337 3.89 -4.33 31.77
N LYS A 338 3.18 -5.46 31.66
CA LYS A 338 2.08 -5.80 32.57
C LYS A 338 2.58 -6.21 33.96
N SER A 339 3.70 -6.94 34.05
CA SER A 339 4.30 -7.31 35.34
C SER A 339 4.83 -6.10 36.11
N GLU A 340 5.35 -5.07 35.45
CA GLU A 340 5.84 -3.83 36.07
C GLU A 340 4.70 -2.89 36.58
N LYS A 341 3.50 -2.99 36.00
CA LYS A 341 2.32 -2.23 36.43
C LYS A 341 1.55 -2.88 37.59
N THR A 342 1.91 -4.10 37.97
CA THR A 342 1.23 -4.87 39.02
C THR A 342 2.04 -4.88 40.36
N ILE A 343 3.18 -4.19 40.40
CA ILE A 343 3.98 -3.90 41.57
C ILE A 343 3.77 -2.40 41.97
#